data_fdda6070a17259002e26c20be542d1a2
#
_entry.id   fdda6070a17259002e26c20be542d1a2
#
_cell.length_a   1.000
_cell.length_b   1.000
_cell.length_c   1.000
_cell.angle_alpha   90.00
_cell.angle_beta   90.00
_cell.angle_gamma   90.00
#
_symmetry.space_group_name_H-M   'P 1'
#
loop_
_entity.id
_entity.type
_entity.pdbx_description
1 polymer ?
#
loop_
_entity_poly.entity_id
_entity_poly.type
_entity_poly.pdbx_seq_one_letter_code
_entity_poly.pdbx_strand_id
1 'polypeptide(L)'
;GDVYKRQFVYFPGAFYGVGYNAGKEGYAQDLTTTMGAFRISYCTSLVGRFYIGVSGGIDYSGAKYKNSGMADRMNGIQADVESGKPVPGGKMGELYNLWQEGRYDPAKQDPFSNYIATTGDKPNAFNANVGLFAQYDTRDVTFNASKGIFIKAEAKWYPEWLGNTRRTFGRFTLTFDFYQKLWKGAVLACDLYADATTGTPSWHMYAKMGGMERMRGYYEGRYRDKKLVETQIELRQKIYRRHGIVGWIGGGQVWGTEKFRWGNTLCSFGCGYRFEFKNRMNIRLDYGWGNFGNQNLPWDRKRSSAFLFTASEAF
;
A
#
# COMPACT_ATOMS: atom_id res chain seq x y z
N GLY A 1 -10.19 -7.48 24.89
CA GLY A 1 -8.93 -7.00 24.31
C GLY A 1 -8.43 -8.02 23.29
N ASP A 2 -8.27 -7.58 22.05
CA ASP A 2 -7.79 -8.48 20.98
C ASP A 2 -6.26 -8.50 20.97
N VAL A 3 -5.69 -9.68 21.10
CA VAL A 3 -4.25 -9.93 20.99
C VAL A 3 -3.98 -10.55 19.62
N TYR A 4 -3.36 -9.79 18.71
CA TYR A 4 -2.94 -10.31 17.42
C TYR A 4 -1.48 -10.73 17.46
N LYS A 5 -1.23 -12.04 17.33
CA LYS A 5 0.09 -12.60 17.02
C LYS A 5 0.24 -12.72 15.50
N ARG A 6 1.17 -12.00 14.89
CA ARG A 6 1.65 -12.32 13.54
C ARG A 6 3.01 -13.00 13.64
N GLN A 7 3.14 -14.18 13.04
CA GLN A 7 4.41 -14.88 12.89
C GLN A 7 5.36 -14.12 11.97
N PHE A 8 6.66 -14.34 12.15
CA PHE A 8 7.67 -13.89 11.19
C PHE A 8 7.42 -14.57 9.84
N VAL A 9 7.20 -13.80 8.81
CA VAL A 9 6.96 -14.30 7.45
C VAL A 9 7.93 -13.63 6.49
N TYR A 10 8.55 -14.43 5.63
CA TYR A 10 9.40 -13.95 4.55
C TYR A 10 8.52 -13.65 3.35
N PHE A 11 8.47 -12.41 2.90
CA PHE A 11 7.73 -12.01 1.71
C PHE A 11 8.70 -11.45 0.66
N PRO A 12 8.61 -11.91 -0.59
CA PRO A 12 9.18 -11.16 -1.69
C PRO A 12 8.39 -9.85 -1.83
N GLY A 13 9.09 -8.77 -2.00
CA GLY A 13 8.51 -7.46 -2.15
C GLY A 13 9.31 -6.61 -3.11
N ALA A 14 8.75 -5.49 -3.55
CA ALA A 14 9.46 -4.52 -4.35
C ALA A 14 9.38 -3.13 -3.71
N PHE A 15 10.48 -2.40 -3.80
CA PHE A 15 10.55 -1.01 -3.35
C PHE A 15 10.72 -0.09 -4.56
N TYR A 16 9.82 0.88 -4.69
CA TYR A 16 9.80 1.83 -5.80
C TYR A 16 10.31 3.22 -5.41
N GLY A 17 10.81 3.39 -4.20
CA GLY A 17 11.17 4.68 -3.64
C GLY A 17 10.07 5.28 -2.78
N VAL A 18 10.24 6.56 -2.40
CA VAL A 18 9.29 7.34 -1.59
C VAL A 18 8.85 8.56 -2.40
N GLY A 19 7.55 8.85 -2.37
CA GLY A 19 6.92 9.92 -3.14
C GLY A 19 6.13 9.42 -4.35
N TYR A 20 5.24 10.29 -4.84
CA TYR A 20 4.42 10.03 -6.02
C TYR A 20 5.27 9.80 -7.29
N ASN A 21 6.27 10.66 -7.52
CA ASN A 21 7.11 10.59 -8.72
C ASN A 21 7.90 9.29 -8.79
N ALA A 22 8.43 8.81 -7.65
CA ALA A 22 9.13 7.52 -7.59
C ALA A 22 8.22 6.36 -8.01
N GLY A 23 6.99 6.31 -7.51
CA GLY A 23 5.99 5.32 -7.91
C GLY A 23 5.60 5.42 -9.39
N LYS A 24 5.48 6.65 -9.93
CA LYS A 24 5.17 6.92 -11.34
C LYS A 24 6.30 6.52 -12.27
N GLU A 25 7.55 6.80 -11.88
CA GLU A 25 8.73 6.41 -12.65
C GLU A 25 8.87 4.88 -12.76
N GLY A 26 8.37 4.11 -11.78
CA GLY A 26 8.24 2.65 -11.89
C GLY A 26 9.55 1.86 -11.81
N TYR A 27 10.64 2.47 -11.35
CA TYR A 27 11.87 1.74 -11.02
C TYR A 27 11.65 0.95 -9.74
N ALA A 28 11.98 -0.31 -9.75
CA ALA A 28 11.73 -1.21 -8.64
C ALA A 28 12.97 -2.02 -8.28
N GLN A 29 13.25 -2.13 -6.99
CA GLN A 29 14.27 -3.04 -6.47
C GLN A 29 13.61 -4.14 -5.66
N ASP A 30 13.94 -5.38 -5.99
CA ASP A 30 13.42 -6.55 -5.30
C ASP A 30 14.01 -6.64 -3.88
N LEU A 31 13.13 -6.87 -2.92
CA LEU A 31 13.45 -7.06 -1.52
C LEU A 31 12.98 -8.43 -1.06
N THR A 32 13.77 -9.06 -0.20
CA THR A 32 13.28 -10.11 0.68
C THR A 32 13.06 -9.50 2.05
N THR A 33 11.79 -9.37 2.46
CA THR A 33 11.43 -8.71 3.72
C THR A 33 11.10 -9.72 4.80
N THR A 34 11.56 -9.46 6.01
CA THR A 34 11.16 -10.17 7.23
C THR A 34 10.38 -9.20 8.08
N MET A 35 9.16 -9.56 8.45
CA MET A 35 8.31 -8.71 9.28
C MET A 35 7.80 -9.48 10.49
N GLY A 36 7.78 -8.81 11.63
CA GLY A 36 7.15 -9.29 12.85
C GLY A 36 6.48 -8.14 13.58
N ALA A 37 5.27 -8.36 14.09
CA ALA A 37 4.56 -7.35 14.85
C ALA A 37 3.83 -7.98 16.03
N PHE A 38 3.84 -7.28 17.15
CA PHE A 38 2.99 -7.56 18.29
C PHE A 38 2.22 -6.28 18.62
N ARG A 39 0.91 -6.37 18.73
CA ARG A 39 0.04 -5.24 19.05
C ARG A 39 -0.97 -5.64 20.11
N ILE A 40 -1.20 -4.75 21.06
CA ILE A 40 -2.19 -4.87 22.08
C ILE A 40 -3.04 -3.60 22.13
N SER A 41 -4.33 -3.74 22.32
CA SER A 41 -5.22 -2.60 22.50
C SER A 41 -6.28 -2.93 23.55
N TYR A 42 -6.69 -1.91 24.26
CA TYR A 42 -7.81 -1.96 25.19
C TYR A 42 -8.75 -0.80 24.92
N CYS A 43 -10.03 -1.06 24.84
CA CYS A 43 -11.04 -0.02 24.69
C CYS A 43 -12.21 -0.24 25.62
N THR A 44 -12.88 0.85 25.94
CA THR A 44 -14.10 0.88 26.73
C THR A 44 -15.16 1.74 26.04
N SER A 45 -16.42 1.35 26.20
CA SER A 45 -17.53 2.20 25.75
C SER A 45 -17.61 3.44 26.66
N LEU A 46 -17.61 4.62 26.03
CA LEU A 46 -17.79 5.88 26.75
C LEU A 46 -19.29 6.24 26.83
N VAL A 47 -19.96 6.20 25.66
CA VAL A 47 -21.41 6.44 25.57
C VAL A 47 -21.96 5.63 24.39
N GLY A 48 -22.87 4.70 24.66
CA GLY A 48 -23.54 3.90 23.63
C GLY A 48 -22.56 3.14 22.72
N ARG A 49 -22.46 3.55 21.48
CA ARG A 49 -21.61 2.94 20.45
C ARG A 49 -20.29 3.68 20.21
N PHE A 50 -19.97 4.64 21.06
CA PHE A 50 -18.71 5.38 21.03
C PHE A 50 -17.72 4.78 22.02
N TYR A 51 -16.55 4.41 21.52
CA TYR A 51 -15.48 3.77 22.27
C TYR A 51 -14.22 4.62 22.24
N ILE A 52 -13.49 4.63 23.35
CA ILE A 52 -12.15 5.17 23.44
C ILE A 52 -11.20 4.07 23.91
N GLY A 53 -9.95 4.16 23.50
CA GLY A 53 -9.00 3.12 23.87
C GLY A 53 -7.55 3.56 23.76
N VAL A 54 -6.71 2.72 24.32
CA VAL A 54 -5.25 2.82 24.26
C VAL A 54 -4.70 1.66 23.45
N SER A 55 -3.61 1.89 22.74
CA SER A 55 -2.90 0.86 21.98
C SER A 55 -1.41 0.93 22.26
N GLY A 56 -0.74 -0.18 22.08
CA GLY A 56 0.70 -0.27 22.15
C GLY A 56 1.19 -1.43 21.29
N GLY A 57 2.44 -1.37 20.87
CA GLY A 57 2.98 -2.47 20.08
C GLY A 57 4.43 -2.27 19.70
N ILE A 58 4.95 -3.34 19.14
CA ILE A 58 6.29 -3.40 18.55
C ILE A 58 6.18 -3.93 17.13
N ASP A 59 6.92 -3.32 16.21
CA ASP A 59 7.04 -3.73 14.83
C ASP A 59 8.52 -3.89 14.49
N TYR A 60 8.90 -5.06 13.96
CA TYR A 60 10.22 -5.29 13.40
C TYR A 60 10.10 -5.50 11.90
N SER A 61 10.96 -4.86 11.13
CA SER A 61 11.11 -5.07 9.70
C SER A 61 12.57 -5.18 9.32
N GLY A 62 12.90 -6.20 8.54
CA GLY A 62 14.20 -6.37 7.93
C GLY A 62 14.07 -6.50 6.42
N ALA A 63 15.02 -5.94 5.66
CA ALA A 63 15.10 -6.09 4.22
C ALA A 63 16.47 -6.62 3.79
N LYS A 64 16.47 -7.66 2.95
CA LYS A 64 17.64 -8.13 2.21
C LYS A 64 17.44 -7.76 0.74
N TYR A 65 18.45 -7.20 0.13
CA TYR A 65 18.41 -6.71 -1.25
C TYR A 65 19.79 -6.84 -1.90
N LYS A 66 19.80 -6.82 -3.24
CA LYS A 66 21.03 -6.77 -4.03
C LYS A 66 20.94 -5.59 -4.98
N ASN A 67 22.06 -4.92 -5.20
CA ASN A 67 22.14 -3.91 -6.25
C ASN A 67 22.09 -4.59 -7.61
N SER A 68 21.41 -3.97 -8.54
CA SER A 68 21.29 -4.53 -9.91
C SER A 68 22.58 -4.43 -10.68
N GLY A 69 23.44 -3.48 -10.34
CA GLY A 69 24.63 -3.12 -11.10
C GLY A 69 24.30 -2.65 -12.53
N MET A 70 23.12 -2.09 -12.71
CA MET A 70 22.62 -1.73 -14.05
C MET A 70 23.41 -0.57 -14.65
N ALA A 71 23.86 0.39 -13.84
CA ALA A 71 24.72 1.48 -14.32
C ALA A 71 26.04 0.93 -14.91
N ASP A 72 26.70 0.01 -14.22
CA ASP A 72 27.94 -0.61 -14.69
C ASP A 72 27.73 -1.40 -15.99
N ARG A 73 26.60 -2.13 -16.08
CA ARG A 73 26.22 -2.87 -17.29
C ARG A 73 26.00 -1.93 -18.49
N MET A 74 25.28 -0.82 -18.28
CA MET A 74 25.05 0.17 -19.36
C MET A 74 26.34 0.83 -19.79
N ASN A 75 27.22 1.19 -18.86
CA ASN A 75 28.56 1.73 -19.19
C ASN A 75 29.41 0.71 -19.94
N GLY A 76 29.34 -0.59 -19.59
CA GLY A 76 30.03 -1.64 -20.32
C GLY A 76 29.51 -1.80 -21.75
N ILE A 77 28.19 -1.76 -21.97
CA ILE A 77 27.60 -1.79 -23.31
C ILE A 77 28.02 -0.57 -24.12
N GLN A 78 28.06 0.62 -23.51
CA GLN A 78 28.50 1.83 -24.18
C GLN A 78 29.95 1.70 -24.66
N ALA A 79 30.86 1.23 -23.81
CA ALA A 79 32.25 1.01 -24.16
C ALA A 79 32.40 -0.02 -25.31
N ASP A 80 31.58 -1.08 -25.28
CA ASP A 80 31.54 -2.08 -26.37
C ASP A 80 31.06 -1.45 -27.71
N VAL A 81 30.01 -0.65 -27.67
CA VAL A 81 29.49 0.05 -28.86
C VAL A 81 30.49 1.07 -29.41
N GLU A 82 31.16 1.84 -28.54
CA GLU A 82 32.21 2.78 -28.92
C GLU A 82 33.43 2.07 -29.55
N SER A 83 33.68 0.79 -29.17
CA SER A 83 34.71 -0.05 -29.80
C SER A 83 34.28 -0.71 -31.13
N GLY A 84 33.06 -0.40 -31.62
CA GLY A 84 32.52 -0.88 -32.88
C GLY A 84 31.70 -2.18 -32.76
N LYS A 85 31.40 -2.69 -31.60
CA LYS A 85 30.50 -3.83 -31.40
C LYS A 85 29.04 -3.42 -31.59
N PRO A 86 28.16 -4.29 -32.09
CA PRO A 86 26.73 -4.00 -32.21
C PRO A 86 26.07 -3.90 -30.84
N VAL A 87 25.02 -3.07 -30.74
CA VAL A 87 24.15 -3.00 -29.57
C VAL A 87 23.57 -4.41 -29.30
N PRO A 88 23.60 -4.91 -28.06
CA PRO A 88 23.07 -6.23 -27.72
C PRO A 88 21.58 -6.34 -28.07
N GLY A 89 21.13 -7.51 -28.46
CA GLY A 89 19.72 -7.78 -28.73
C GLY A 89 18.88 -7.88 -27.45
N GLY A 90 17.55 -7.86 -27.61
CA GLY A 90 16.59 -8.08 -26.54
C GLY A 90 16.48 -6.92 -25.54
N LYS A 91 16.04 -7.23 -24.32
CA LYS A 91 15.73 -6.23 -23.28
C LYS A 91 16.89 -5.28 -22.94
N MET A 92 18.11 -5.80 -22.95
CA MET A 92 19.29 -4.97 -22.61
C MET A 92 19.59 -3.94 -23.67
N GLY A 93 19.49 -4.29 -24.94
CA GLY A 93 19.65 -3.33 -26.03
C GLY A 93 18.53 -2.31 -26.10
N GLU A 94 17.29 -2.73 -25.79
CA GLU A 94 16.17 -1.79 -25.67
C GLU A 94 16.41 -0.77 -24.55
N LEU A 95 16.86 -1.21 -23.38
CA LEU A 95 17.20 -0.32 -22.26
C LEU A 95 18.37 0.61 -22.60
N TYR A 96 19.38 0.11 -23.32
CA TYR A 96 20.50 0.91 -23.79
C TYR A 96 20.02 2.04 -24.72
N ASN A 97 19.17 1.72 -25.70
CA ASN A 97 18.61 2.73 -26.59
C ASN A 97 17.77 3.77 -25.83
N LEU A 98 16.92 3.34 -24.92
CA LEU A 98 16.14 4.24 -24.05
C LEU A 98 17.04 5.13 -23.17
N TRP A 99 18.19 4.63 -22.75
CA TRP A 99 19.17 5.42 -22.00
C TRP A 99 19.82 6.49 -22.89
N GLN A 100 20.23 6.14 -24.10
CA GLN A 100 20.78 7.09 -25.05
C GLN A 100 19.76 8.19 -25.44
N GLU A 101 18.45 7.84 -25.47
CA GLU A 101 17.35 8.78 -25.69
C GLU A 101 17.01 9.62 -24.44
N GLY A 102 17.67 9.42 -23.30
CA GLY A 102 17.36 10.11 -22.03
C GLY A 102 16.03 9.69 -21.38
N ARG A 103 15.43 8.59 -21.82
CA ARG A 103 14.14 8.05 -21.35
C ARG A 103 14.27 6.97 -20.27
N TYR A 104 15.46 6.46 -20.05
CA TYR A 104 15.82 5.49 -19.02
C TYR A 104 17.06 5.95 -18.27
N ASP A 105 17.05 5.84 -16.94
CA ASP A 105 18.20 6.17 -16.09
C ASP A 105 18.64 4.91 -15.33
N PRO A 106 19.75 4.27 -15.69
CA PRO A 106 20.22 3.07 -15.02
C PRO A 106 20.62 3.30 -13.55
N ALA A 107 20.97 4.52 -13.16
CA ALA A 107 21.27 4.84 -11.76
C ALA A 107 20.05 4.78 -10.83
N LYS A 108 18.85 4.91 -11.39
CA LYS A 108 17.59 4.79 -10.65
C LYS A 108 17.13 3.33 -10.44
N GLN A 109 17.82 2.34 -11.02
CA GLN A 109 17.39 0.94 -10.97
C GLN A 109 17.40 0.33 -9.57
N ASP A 110 18.15 0.91 -8.65
CA ASP A 110 18.30 0.46 -7.25
C ASP A 110 17.69 1.44 -6.24
N PRO A 111 16.35 1.70 -6.27
CA PRO A 111 15.73 2.75 -5.48
C PRO A 111 15.85 2.53 -3.96
N PHE A 112 15.90 1.29 -3.47
CA PHE A 112 16.07 1.02 -2.05
C PHE A 112 17.50 1.30 -1.58
N SER A 113 18.49 0.85 -2.33
CA SER A 113 19.90 1.15 -2.03
C SER A 113 20.17 2.64 -2.02
N ASN A 114 19.64 3.35 -3.02
CA ASN A 114 19.75 4.81 -3.12
C ASN A 114 19.04 5.52 -1.96
N TYR A 115 17.85 5.04 -1.58
CA TYR A 115 17.12 5.57 -0.43
C TYR A 115 17.91 5.41 0.87
N ILE A 116 18.45 4.21 1.14
CA ILE A 116 19.26 3.94 2.33
C ILE A 116 20.51 4.84 2.36
N ALA A 117 21.22 4.95 1.25
CA ALA A 117 22.42 5.79 1.14
C ALA A 117 22.12 7.28 1.36
N THR A 118 21.02 7.78 0.79
CA THR A 118 20.65 9.20 0.87
C THR A 118 20.09 9.59 2.23
N THR A 119 19.26 8.74 2.82
CA THR A 119 18.54 9.06 4.06
C THR A 119 19.29 8.62 5.32
N GLY A 120 20.30 7.75 5.19
CA GLY A 120 20.98 7.11 6.32
C GLY A 120 20.05 6.17 7.11
N ASP A 121 18.94 5.72 6.51
CA ASP A 121 18.06 4.72 7.11
C ASP A 121 18.74 3.35 7.16
N LYS A 122 18.18 2.44 7.95
CA LYS A 122 18.69 1.07 8.08
C LYS A 122 17.74 0.09 7.42
N PRO A 123 18.27 -0.94 6.73
CA PRO A 123 17.44 -2.03 6.18
C PRO A 123 16.62 -2.74 7.25
N ASN A 124 17.18 -2.86 8.45
CA ASN A 124 16.53 -3.45 9.62
C ASN A 124 16.07 -2.34 10.56
N ALA A 125 14.79 -2.36 10.91
CA ALA A 125 14.21 -1.36 11.78
C ALA A 125 13.32 -2.02 12.84
N PHE A 126 13.48 -1.55 14.07
CA PHE A 126 12.62 -1.84 15.20
C PHE A 126 11.83 -0.58 15.55
N ASN A 127 10.52 -0.71 15.74
CA ASN A 127 9.66 0.40 16.13
C ASN A 127 8.71 -0.05 17.23
N ALA A 128 8.72 0.70 18.33
CA ALA A 128 7.78 0.51 19.43
C ALA A 128 6.90 1.76 19.56
N ASN A 129 5.64 1.56 19.90
CA ASN A 129 4.66 2.63 19.94
C ASN A 129 3.70 2.52 21.13
N VAL A 130 3.18 3.67 21.49
CA VAL A 130 1.99 3.83 22.33
C VAL A 130 1.01 4.72 21.57
N GLY A 131 -0.28 4.48 21.75
CA GLY A 131 -1.30 5.20 21.00
C GLY A 131 -2.63 5.32 21.73
N LEU A 132 -3.42 6.24 21.23
CA LEU A 132 -4.81 6.46 21.64
C LEU A 132 -5.70 6.33 20.42
N PHE A 133 -6.91 5.82 20.61
CA PHE A 133 -7.90 5.79 19.54
C PHE A 133 -9.31 6.06 20.05
N ALA A 134 -10.12 6.59 19.15
CA ALA A 134 -11.55 6.74 19.32
C ALA A 134 -12.27 6.02 18.17
N GLN A 135 -13.38 5.37 18.48
CA GLN A 135 -14.14 4.60 17.50
C GLN A 135 -15.64 4.76 17.73
N TYR A 136 -16.36 4.92 16.62
CA TYR A 136 -17.82 4.91 16.60
C TYR A 136 -18.28 3.83 15.60
N ASP A 137 -19.08 2.85 16.05
CA ASP A 137 -19.48 1.71 15.22
C ASP A 137 -20.97 1.43 15.36
N THR A 138 -21.71 1.71 14.29
CA THR A 138 -23.15 1.42 14.20
C THR A 138 -23.47 0.35 13.18
N ARG A 139 -22.46 -0.32 12.62
CA ARG A 139 -22.64 -1.37 11.63
C ARG A 139 -23.52 -2.49 12.18
N ASP A 140 -24.35 -3.07 11.31
CA ASP A 140 -25.20 -4.21 11.67
C ASP A 140 -24.36 -5.50 11.84
N VAL A 141 -23.25 -5.63 11.11
CA VAL A 141 -22.28 -6.73 11.19
C VAL A 141 -20.89 -6.22 10.82
N THR A 142 -19.87 -6.67 11.54
CA THR A 142 -18.50 -6.21 11.34
C THR A 142 -17.88 -6.68 10.01
N PHE A 143 -18.14 -7.93 9.60
CA PHE A 143 -17.44 -8.55 8.46
C PHE A 143 -18.10 -8.31 7.09
N ASN A 144 -19.39 -7.98 7.07
CA ASN A 144 -20.14 -7.71 5.83
C ASN A 144 -21.33 -6.83 6.18
N ALA A 145 -21.01 -5.58 6.47
CA ALA A 145 -21.99 -4.59 6.83
C ALA A 145 -22.95 -4.29 5.67
N SER A 146 -24.24 -4.16 6.01
CA SER A 146 -25.26 -3.75 5.05
C SER A 146 -25.87 -2.38 5.36
N LYS A 147 -25.67 -1.90 6.57
CA LYS A 147 -26.09 -0.57 7.02
C LYS A 147 -25.25 -0.12 8.20
N GLY A 148 -25.12 1.18 8.36
CA GLY A 148 -24.44 1.80 9.49
C GLY A 148 -23.18 2.53 9.09
N ILE A 149 -22.48 3.03 10.10
CA ILE A 149 -21.28 3.85 9.95
C ILE A 149 -20.21 3.25 10.87
N PHE A 150 -18.98 3.24 10.39
CA PHE A 150 -17.80 2.99 11.19
C PHE A 150 -16.83 4.15 11.05
N ILE A 151 -16.40 4.72 12.17
CA ILE A 151 -15.38 5.77 12.20
C ILE A 151 -14.33 5.33 13.22
N LYS A 152 -13.07 5.36 12.83
CA LYS A 152 -11.95 5.13 13.76
C LYS A 152 -10.85 6.13 13.49
N ALA A 153 -10.49 6.90 14.51
CA ALA A 153 -9.32 7.76 14.51
C ALA A 153 -8.29 7.22 15.51
N GLU A 154 -7.05 7.06 15.09
CA GLU A 154 -5.97 6.55 15.94
C GLU A 154 -4.73 7.42 15.78
N ALA A 155 -4.13 7.81 16.92
CA ALA A 155 -2.85 8.50 17.00
C ALA A 155 -1.83 7.63 17.71
N LYS A 156 -0.71 7.35 17.06
CA LYS A 156 0.41 6.58 17.61
C LYS A 156 1.65 7.44 17.70
N TRP A 157 2.34 7.31 18.81
CA TRP A 157 3.62 7.94 19.06
C TRP A 157 4.71 6.89 19.16
N TYR A 158 5.78 7.11 18.42
CA TYR A 158 6.97 6.25 18.32
C TYR A 158 8.18 6.99 18.89
N PRO A 159 8.36 7.03 20.20
CA PRO A 159 9.46 7.77 20.82
C PRO A 159 10.78 7.02 20.68
N GLU A 160 11.88 7.75 20.53
CA GLU A 160 13.21 7.18 20.41
C GLU A 160 13.64 6.38 21.65
N TRP A 161 13.23 6.81 22.84
CA TRP A 161 13.54 6.14 24.10
C TRP A 161 12.93 4.73 24.27
N LEU A 162 11.96 4.34 23.46
CA LEU A 162 11.45 2.96 23.37
C LEU A 162 12.31 2.05 22.47
N GLY A 163 13.50 2.50 22.05
CA GLY A 163 14.41 1.73 21.22
C GLY A 163 14.10 1.80 19.72
N ASN A 164 13.35 2.81 19.28
CA ASN A 164 13.10 3.01 17.88
C ASN A 164 14.39 3.23 17.08
N THR A 165 14.50 2.57 15.93
CA THR A 165 15.71 2.61 15.08
C THR A 165 15.96 4.00 14.50
N ARG A 166 14.90 4.78 14.33
CA ARG A 166 14.91 6.17 13.84
C ARG A 166 14.42 7.10 14.94
N ARG A 167 14.60 8.41 14.70
CA ARG A 167 14.14 9.46 15.60
C ARG A 167 12.63 9.37 15.85
N THR A 168 12.19 10.01 16.92
CA THR A 168 10.77 10.13 17.28
C THR A 168 9.90 10.55 16.10
N PHE A 169 8.80 9.84 15.89
CA PHE A 169 7.79 10.18 14.88
C PHE A 169 6.39 9.83 15.39
N GLY A 170 5.39 10.43 14.76
CA GLY A 170 3.97 10.15 15.02
C GLY A 170 3.31 9.56 13.79
N ARG A 171 2.23 8.79 13.99
CA ARG A 171 1.35 8.30 12.94
C ARG A 171 -0.10 8.52 13.31
N PHE A 172 -0.86 9.08 12.40
CA PHE A 172 -2.29 9.34 12.55
C PHE A 172 -3.02 8.59 11.45
N THR A 173 -4.05 7.83 11.82
CA THR A 173 -4.91 7.14 10.87
C THR A 173 -6.37 7.50 11.12
N LEU A 174 -7.12 7.65 10.03
CA LEU A 174 -8.56 7.84 10.05
C LEU A 174 -9.19 6.85 9.07
N THR A 175 -10.17 6.10 9.54
CA THR A 175 -11.04 5.25 8.73
C THR A 175 -12.47 5.76 8.88
N PHE A 176 -13.17 5.89 7.77
CA PHE A 176 -14.59 6.21 7.73
C PHE A 176 -15.27 5.30 6.71
N ASP A 177 -16.16 4.44 7.18
CA ASP A 177 -16.96 3.56 6.33
C ASP A 177 -18.44 3.89 6.51
N PHE A 178 -19.15 3.93 5.40
CA PHE A 178 -20.60 4.13 5.35
C PHE A 178 -21.27 3.03 4.54
N TYR A 179 -22.36 2.47 5.06
CA TYR A 179 -23.10 1.39 4.43
C TYR A 179 -24.58 1.71 4.38
N GLN A 180 -25.20 1.56 3.21
CA GLN A 180 -26.60 1.82 2.99
C GLN A 180 -27.24 0.75 2.10
N LYS A 181 -28.30 0.12 2.59
CA LYS A 181 -29.17 -0.71 1.74
C LYS A 181 -29.90 0.17 0.74
N LEU A 182 -29.83 -0.15 -0.54
CA LEU A 182 -30.52 0.59 -1.58
C LEU A 182 -31.83 -0.13 -1.96
N TRP A 183 -31.74 -1.37 -2.42
CA TRP A 183 -32.88 -2.23 -2.75
C TRP A 183 -32.59 -3.68 -2.34
N LYS A 184 -33.45 -4.60 -2.73
CA LYS A 184 -33.31 -6.02 -2.35
C LYS A 184 -31.98 -6.59 -2.84
N GLY A 185 -31.11 -6.95 -1.91
CA GLY A 185 -29.81 -7.53 -2.18
C GLY A 185 -28.71 -6.51 -2.55
N ALA A 186 -29.04 -5.22 -2.66
CA ALA A 186 -28.07 -4.19 -2.99
C ALA A 186 -27.61 -3.41 -1.75
N VAL A 187 -26.31 -3.19 -1.64
CA VAL A 187 -25.65 -2.36 -0.62
C VAL A 187 -24.68 -1.41 -1.30
N LEU A 188 -24.81 -0.12 -1.01
CA LEU A 188 -23.80 0.88 -1.29
C LEU A 188 -22.86 0.91 -0.10
N ALA A 189 -21.56 0.76 -0.34
CA ALA A 189 -20.51 0.90 0.64
C ALA A 189 -19.54 1.99 0.19
N CYS A 190 -19.22 2.91 1.09
CA CYS A 190 -18.26 3.98 0.86
C CYS A 190 -17.20 3.90 1.93
N ASP A 191 -15.94 4.05 1.53
CA ASP A 191 -14.79 4.06 2.41
C ASP A 191 -13.90 5.28 2.15
N LEU A 192 -13.42 5.86 3.22
CA LEU A 192 -12.39 6.90 3.23
C LEU A 192 -11.33 6.52 4.25
N TYR A 193 -10.11 6.45 3.80
CA TYR A 193 -8.95 6.18 4.64
C TYR A 193 -7.90 7.28 4.50
N ALA A 194 -7.38 7.74 5.62
CA ALA A 194 -6.25 8.65 5.64
C ALA A 194 -5.18 8.12 6.60
N ASP A 195 -3.93 8.27 6.21
CA ASP A 195 -2.75 7.87 6.99
C ASP A 195 -1.68 8.96 6.86
N ALA A 196 -1.20 9.46 7.99
CA ALA A 196 -0.21 10.52 8.02
C ALA A 196 0.88 10.22 9.05
N THR A 197 2.13 10.27 8.63
CA THR A 197 3.29 10.19 9.50
C THR A 197 4.00 11.54 9.60
N THR A 198 4.46 11.89 10.80
CA THR A 198 5.29 13.07 11.07
C THR A 198 6.71 12.64 11.39
N GLY A 199 7.66 13.56 11.40
CA GLY A 199 9.06 13.26 11.71
C GLY A 199 9.77 12.43 10.64
N THR A 200 10.61 11.49 11.07
CA THR A 200 11.45 10.64 10.21
C THR A 200 11.15 9.16 10.44
N PRO A 201 10.04 8.62 9.88
CA PRO A 201 9.71 7.21 10.02
C PRO A 201 10.73 6.33 9.28
N SER A 202 10.88 5.08 9.72
CA SER A 202 11.64 4.06 8.97
C SER A 202 10.96 3.73 7.65
N TRP A 203 11.73 3.24 6.67
CA TRP A 203 11.29 2.99 5.28
C TRP A 203 9.98 2.19 5.13
N HIS A 204 9.70 1.28 6.06
CA HIS A 204 8.50 0.45 6.03
C HIS A 204 7.28 1.08 6.71
N MET A 205 7.49 2.18 7.46
CA MET A 205 6.44 2.86 8.23
C MET A 205 5.73 3.97 7.42
N TYR A 206 6.20 4.29 6.22
CA TYR A 206 5.48 5.19 5.33
C TYR A 206 4.10 4.64 4.98
N ALA A 207 3.13 5.52 4.80
CA ALA A 207 1.82 5.17 4.29
C ALA A 207 1.93 4.59 2.88
N LYS A 208 1.29 3.44 2.65
CA LYS A 208 1.38 2.65 1.41
C LYS A 208 0.02 2.59 0.75
N MET A 209 -0.03 2.99 -0.52
CA MET A 209 -1.21 2.86 -1.35
C MET A 209 -1.28 1.48 -1.98
N GLY A 210 -2.51 1.00 -2.20
CA GLY A 210 -2.80 -0.26 -2.88
C GLY A 210 -2.96 -1.44 -1.94
N GLY A 211 -3.25 -2.59 -2.52
CA GLY A 211 -3.42 -3.83 -1.79
C GLY A 211 -4.76 -4.50 -2.02
N MET A 212 -5.20 -5.27 -1.03
CA MET A 212 -6.42 -6.08 -1.14
C MET A 212 -7.70 -5.33 -0.78
N GLU A 213 -7.60 -4.27 0.00
CA GLU A 213 -8.77 -3.55 0.54
C GLU A 213 -9.10 -2.32 -0.29
N ARG A 214 -8.11 -1.45 -0.50
CA ARG A 214 -8.23 -0.15 -1.17
C ARG A 214 -7.32 -0.08 -2.37
N MET A 215 -7.66 0.80 -3.33
CA MET A 215 -6.87 0.98 -4.55
C MET A 215 -6.45 -0.35 -5.18
N ARG A 216 -7.41 -1.30 -5.20
CA ARG A 216 -7.24 -2.64 -5.77
C ARG A 216 -6.86 -2.54 -7.25
N GLY A 217 -5.79 -3.22 -7.65
CA GLY A 217 -5.19 -3.07 -8.98
C GLY A 217 -3.79 -2.47 -8.92
N TYR A 218 -3.40 -1.84 -7.79
CA TYR A 218 -2.04 -1.40 -7.56
C TYR A 218 -1.29 -2.37 -6.66
N TYR A 219 0.00 -2.55 -6.94
CA TYR A 219 0.91 -3.23 -6.03
C TYR A 219 1.04 -2.42 -4.74
N GLU A 220 0.82 -3.06 -3.59
CA GLU A 220 0.92 -2.41 -2.28
C GLU A 220 2.30 -1.77 -2.06
N GLY A 221 2.31 -0.46 -1.82
CA GLY A 221 3.52 0.30 -1.59
C GLY A 221 4.31 0.67 -2.84
N ARG A 222 3.77 0.48 -4.06
CA ARG A 222 4.31 1.13 -5.26
C ARG A 222 4.32 2.64 -5.08
N TYR A 223 3.24 3.19 -4.58
CA TYR A 223 3.14 4.58 -4.14
C TYR A 223 3.15 4.61 -2.62
N ARG A 224 4.15 5.25 -2.06
CA ARG A 224 4.28 5.42 -0.60
C ARG A 224 4.86 6.77 -0.26
N ASP A 225 4.37 7.39 0.79
CA ASP A 225 4.91 8.67 1.29
C ASP A 225 4.49 8.87 2.76
N LYS A 226 4.80 10.02 3.32
CA LYS A 226 4.42 10.40 4.69
C LYS A 226 2.92 10.52 4.88
N LYS A 227 2.17 10.85 3.83
CA LYS A 227 0.72 11.07 3.88
C LYS A 227 0.05 10.34 2.75
N LEU A 228 -1.13 9.81 3.04
CA LEU A 228 -1.97 9.06 2.11
C LEU A 228 -3.42 9.43 2.37
N VAL A 229 -4.21 9.56 1.31
CA VAL A 229 -5.66 9.50 1.35
C VAL A 229 -6.14 8.54 0.27
N GLU A 230 -7.08 7.69 0.62
CA GLU A 230 -7.76 6.76 -0.28
C GLU A 230 -9.25 6.84 -0.04
N THR A 231 -10.03 6.78 -1.11
CA THR A 231 -11.49 6.68 -1.03
C THR A 231 -12.00 5.68 -2.03
N GLN A 232 -13.10 5.02 -1.72
CA GLN A 232 -13.69 4.00 -2.58
C GLN A 232 -15.19 3.96 -2.40
N ILE A 233 -15.90 3.79 -3.52
CA ILE A 233 -17.33 3.53 -3.54
C ILE A 233 -17.52 2.15 -4.18
N GLU A 234 -18.31 1.31 -3.52
CA GLU A 234 -18.56 -0.07 -3.92
C GLU A 234 -20.05 -0.36 -3.92
N LEU A 235 -20.56 -0.89 -5.02
CA LEU A 235 -21.92 -1.41 -5.13
C LEU A 235 -21.87 -2.93 -5.05
N ARG A 236 -22.42 -3.49 -3.99
CA ARG A 236 -22.53 -4.93 -3.73
C ARG A 236 -23.94 -5.38 -4.08
N GLN A 237 -24.11 -6.36 -4.98
CA GLN A 237 -25.40 -6.91 -5.36
C GLN A 237 -25.43 -8.43 -5.11
N LYS A 238 -26.26 -8.88 -4.19
CA LYS A 238 -26.60 -10.29 -4.05
C LYS A 238 -27.54 -10.70 -5.17
N ILE A 239 -27.14 -11.69 -5.99
CA ILE A 239 -27.89 -12.13 -7.17
C ILE A 239 -28.77 -13.31 -6.83
N TYR A 240 -28.18 -14.38 -6.29
CA TYR A 240 -28.88 -15.62 -6.03
C TYR A 240 -28.30 -16.36 -4.84
N ARG A 241 -29.15 -16.71 -3.86
CA ARG A 241 -28.76 -17.47 -2.65
C ARG A 241 -27.50 -16.91 -1.98
N ARG A 242 -26.35 -17.57 -2.24
CA ARG A 242 -25.03 -17.24 -1.68
C ARG A 242 -24.12 -16.49 -2.65
N HIS A 243 -24.61 -16.15 -3.83
CA HIS A 243 -23.85 -15.57 -4.92
C HIS A 243 -24.13 -14.08 -5.05
N GLY A 244 -23.08 -13.29 -5.20
CA GLY A 244 -23.16 -11.86 -5.41
C GLY A 244 -22.07 -11.37 -6.35
N ILE A 245 -22.25 -10.16 -6.86
CA ILE A 245 -21.26 -9.42 -7.62
C ILE A 245 -21.02 -8.06 -6.98
N VAL A 246 -19.87 -7.49 -7.28
CA VAL A 246 -19.44 -6.18 -6.79
C VAL A 246 -18.83 -5.41 -7.93
N GLY A 247 -19.10 -4.11 -7.99
CA GLY A 247 -18.35 -3.16 -8.79
C GLY A 247 -17.90 -2.01 -7.92
N TRP A 248 -16.69 -1.49 -8.18
CA TRP A 248 -16.17 -0.36 -7.42
C TRP A 248 -15.39 0.62 -8.28
N ILE A 249 -15.29 1.83 -7.76
CA ILE A 249 -14.38 2.87 -8.20
C ILE A 249 -13.76 3.53 -6.97
N GLY A 250 -12.49 3.87 -7.06
CA GLY A 250 -11.76 4.54 -5.99
C GLY A 250 -10.72 5.50 -6.52
N GLY A 251 -10.27 6.38 -5.63
CA GLY A 251 -9.20 7.31 -5.89
C GLY A 251 -8.29 7.43 -4.68
N GLY A 252 -7.01 7.70 -4.93
CA GLY A 252 -6.05 7.85 -3.86
C GLY A 252 -4.85 8.68 -4.26
N GLN A 253 -4.18 9.23 -3.27
CA GLN A 253 -2.98 10.03 -3.46
C GLN A 253 -2.05 9.90 -2.28
N VAL A 254 -0.74 9.89 -2.55
CA VAL A 254 0.33 10.01 -1.57
C VAL A 254 1.03 11.35 -1.72
N TRP A 255 1.48 11.94 -0.60
CA TRP A 255 2.25 13.18 -0.60
C TRP A 255 3.05 13.34 0.70
N GLY A 256 3.98 14.30 0.71
CA GLY A 256 4.85 14.61 1.86
C GLY A 256 6.27 14.88 1.41
N THR A 257 6.84 14.04 0.55
CA THR A 257 8.05 14.32 -0.22
C THR A 257 7.77 15.41 -1.25
N GLU A 258 6.64 15.28 -1.93
CA GLU A 258 6.12 16.31 -2.85
C GLU A 258 4.87 16.96 -2.25
N LYS A 259 4.52 18.15 -2.76
CA LYS A 259 3.28 18.83 -2.37
C LYS A 259 2.06 18.10 -2.91
N PHE A 260 0.95 18.17 -2.18
CA PHE A 260 -0.35 17.71 -2.66
C PHE A 260 -0.75 18.43 -3.96
N ARG A 261 -1.15 17.67 -4.97
CA ARG A 261 -1.66 18.19 -6.25
C ARG A 261 -2.78 17.27 -6.76
N TRP A 262 -3.94 17.82 -7.05
CA TRP A 262 -5.08 17.05 -7.57
C TRP A 262 -4.75 16.23 -8.81
N GLY A 263 -3.86 16.72 -9.68
CA GLY A 263 -3.40 16.01 -10.88
C GLY A 263 -2.60 14.73 -10.60
N ASN A 264 -2.17 14.50 -9.37
CA ASN A 264 -1.46 13.30 -8.94
C ASN A 264 -2.41 12.21 -8.37
N THR A 265 -3.72 12.46 -8.41
CA THR A 265 -4.70 11.47 -7.95
C THR A 265 -4.71 10.27 -8.88
N LEU A 266 -4.56 9.11 -8.30
CA LEU A 266 -4.62 7.82 -8.98
C LEU A 266 -6.03 7.25 -8.86
N CYS A 267 -6.49 6.56 -9.92
CA CYS A 267 -7.79 5.92 -9.96
C CYS A 267 -7.65 4.40 -9.91
N SER A 268 -8.58 3.74 -9.22
CA SER A 268 -8.75 2.30 -9.21
C SER A 268 -10.22 1.97 -9.49
N PHE A 269 -10.46 0.97 -10.32
CA PHE A 269 -11.81 0.45 -10.56
C PHE A 269 -11.76 -1.04 -10.81
N GLY A 270 -12.88 -1.70 -10.70
CA GLY A 270 -12.93 -3.14 -10.95
C GLY A 270 -14.26 -3.76 -10.65
N CYS A 271 -14.27 -5.08 -10.78
CA CYS A 271 -15.42 -5.90 -10.46
C CYS A 271 -14.98 -7.18 -9.72
N GLY A 272 -15.93 -7.79 -9.04
CA GLY A 272 -15.63 -8.99 -8.28
C GLY A 272 -16.85 -9.86 -8.06
N TYR A 273 -16.55 -11.08 -7.67
CA TYR A 273 -17.53 -12.09 -7.31
C TYR A 273 -17.48 -12.34 -5.81
N ARG A 274 -18.65 -12.60 -5.22
CA ARG A 274 -18.83 -12.90 -3.81
C ARG A 274 -19.53 -14.24 -3.63
N PHE A 275 -18.97 -15.08 -2.78
CA PHE A 275 -19.61 -16.32 -2.35
C PHE A 275 -19.74 -16.34 -0.84
N GLU A 276 -20.97 -16.27 -0.32
CA GLU A 276 -21.28 -16.37 1.10
C GLU A 276 -21.20 -17.83 1.54
N PHE A 277 -20.09 -18.25 2.17
CA PHE A 277 -19.89 -19.63 2.57
C PHE A 277 -20.43 -19.92 3.97
N LYS A 278 -20.48 -18.95 4.87
CA LYS A 278 -21.03 -19.03 6.23
C LYS A 278 -21.58 -17.66 6.61
N ASN A 279 -22.69 -17.63 7.34
CA ASN A 279 -23.38 -16.45 7.85
C ASN A 279 -22.60 -15.12 7.73
N ARG A 280 -22.80 -14.41 6.59
CA ARG A 280 -22.17 -13.12 6.28
C ARG A 280 -20.62 -13.14 6.18
N MET A 281 -20.00 -14.30 6.00
CA MET A 281 -18.60 -14.41 5.62
C MET A 281 -18.51 -14.71 4.13
N ASN A 282 -17.85 -13.83 3.39
CA ASN A 282 -17.72 -13.96 1.95
C ASN A 282 -16.31 -14.43 1.54
N ILE A 283 -16.26 -15.33 0.57
CA ILE A 283 -15.09 -15.52 -0.29
C ILE A 283 -15.20 -14.49 -1.39
N ARG A 284 -14.11 -13.77 -1.62
CA ARG A 284 -14.02 -12.67 -2.57
C ARG A 284 -13.02 -12.97 -3.66
N LEU A 285 -13.45 -12.81 -4.89
CA LEU A 285 -12.61 -12.86 -6.08
C LEU A 285 -12.76 -11.51 -6.79
N ASP A 286 -11.72 -10.71 -6.81
CA ASP A 286 -11.74 -9.38 -7.41
C ASP A 286 -10.73 -9.28 -8.54
N TYR A 287 -11.07 -8.53 -9.57
CA TYR A 287 -10.13 -8.08 -10.57
C TYR A 287 -10.17 -6.56 -10.68
N GLY A 288 -9.06 -5.95 -10.29
CA GLY A 288 -8.91 -4.50 -10.24
C GLY A 288 -7.93 -3.96 -11.27
N TRP A 289 -8.21 -2.74 -11.73
CA TRP A 289 -7.37 -1.97 -12.64
C TRP A 289 -7.00 -0.63 -12.00
N GLY A 290 -5.78 -0.19 -12.29
CA GLY A 290 -5.26 1.13 -11.96
C GLY A 290 -4.86 1.91 -13.20
N ASN A 291 -4.05 2.93 -13.04
CA ASN A 291 -3.48 3.71 -14.13
C ASN A 291 -2.41 2.92 -14.90
N PHE A 292 -2.04 3.41 -16.06
CA PHE A 292 -0.88 2.88 -16.79
C PHE A 292 0.41 3.15 -16.01
N GLY A 293 1.35 2.23 -16.12
CA GLY A 293 2.71 2.38 -15.61
C GLY A 293 3.57 3.32 -16.47
N ASN A 294 4.87 3.30 -16.23
CA ASN A 294 5.81 4.05 -17.06
C ASN A 294 6.00 3.38 -18.43
N GLN A 295 5.51 4.05 -19.47
CA GLN A 295 5.56 3.54 -20.85
C GLN A 295 7.00 3.36 -21.39
N ASN A 296 7.98 4.02 -20.79
CA ASN A 296 9.39 3.93 -21.17
C ASN A 296 10.07 2.66 -20.59
N LEU A 297 9.51 2.04 -19.57
CA LEU A 297 10.10 0.85 -18.96
C LEU A 297 9.46 -0.43 -19.52
N PRO A 298 10.24 -1.38 -20.11
CA PRO A 298 9.71 -2.61 -20.70
C PRO A 298 8.85 -3.45 -19.75
N TRP A 299 9.14 -3.41 -18.45
CA TRP A 299 8.40 -4.17 -17.43
C TRP A 299 7.16 -3.44 -16.90
N ASP A 300 6.99 -2.15 -17.20
CA ASP A 300 5.94 -1.29 -16.60
C ASP A 300 4.99 -0.64 -17.62
N ARG A 301 5.06 -1.04 -18.88
CA ARG A 301 4.26 -0.46 -19.99
C ARG A 301 2.76 -0.72 -19.88
N LYS A 302 2.35 -1.73 -19.13
CA LYS A 302 0.96 -2.14 -19.04
C LYS A 302 0.22 -1.35 -17.97
N ARG A 303 -1.11 -1.33 -18.09
CA ARG A 303 -1.98 -0.86 -17.02
C ARG A 303 -1.79 -1.72 -15.78
N SER A 304 -1.66 -1.09 -14.62
CA SER A 304 -1.63 -1.79 -13.34
C SER A 304 -2.91 -2.59 -13.16
N SER A 305 -2.82 -3.86 -12.83
CA SER A 305 -3.96 -4.72 -12.58
C SER A 305 -3.60 -5.83 -11.60
N ALA A 306 -4.59 -6.30 -10.85
CA ALA A 306 -4.42 -7.39 -9.90
C ALA A 306 -5.66 -8.27 -9.83
N PHE A 307 -5.44 -9.59 -9.74
CA PHE A 307 -6.42 -10.56 -9.32
C PHE A 307 -6.25 -10.80 -7.82
N LEU A 308 -7.34 -10.68 -7.07
CA LEU A 308 -7.32 -10.75 -5.60
C LEU A 308 -8.27 -11.83 -5.12
N PHE A 309 -7.78 -12.66 -4.19
CA PHE A 309 -8.55 -13.69 -3.52
C PHE A 309 -8.44 -13.53 -2.00
N THR A 310 -9.58 -13.46 -1.31
CA THR A 310 -9.60 -13.36 0.16
C THR A 310 -10.94 -13.82 0.75
N ALA A 311 -10.94 -14.11 2.04
CA ALA A 311 -12.11 -14.55 2.80
C ALA A 311 -12.68 -13.44 3.69
N SER A 312 -12.80 -12.20 3.18
CA SER A 312 -13.40 -11.04 3.87
C SER A 312 -13.94 -10.04 2.88
N GLU A 313 -14.71 -9.04 3.30
CA GLU A 313 -14.99 -7.88 2.47
C GLU A 313 -13.81 -6.89 2.45
N ALA A 314 -13.87 -5.90 1.55
CA ALA A 314 -12.78 -4.96 1.38
C ALA A 314 -12.67 -3.99 2.57
N PHE A 315 -13.79 -3.60 3.17
CA PHE A 315 -13.92 -2.71 4.32
C PHE A 315 -15.28 -2.89 4.99
#